data_59529635eac1a9278d2d1917bf269767
#
_entry.id   59529635eac1a9278d2d1917bf269767
#
_cell.length_a   1.000
_cell.length_b   1.000
_cell.length_c   1.000
_cell.angle_alpha   90.00
_cell.angle_beta   90.00
_cell.angle_gamma   90.00
#
_symmetry.space_group_name_H-M   'P 1'
#
loop_
_entity.id
_entity.type
_entity.pdbx_description
1 polymer ?
#
loop_
_entity_poly.entity_id
_entity_poly.type
_entity_poly.pdbx_seq_one_letter_code
_entity_poly.pdbx_strand_id
1 'polypeptide(L)'
;MVKITEYSRKSFFFLSILILISLINFSVAAQLSESEAESGGAGSLIFAICFLSPFVLLAVFGLLWTIVYPILVIWAFLFSSKKLDAMIMDTAEREAQTFAQLGKDPLSTLDGGYKKEVIAAGVVMAGAVYGPSHWHLLIGFINNLFGGSVDIFQKVISAGRAESMQRLREQAIKEGWDEVVNVRIDTAVMSPATAKKGIKAVEVFVYGTGIKY
;
A
#
# COMPACT_ATOMS: atom_id res chain seq x y z
N MET A 1 6.94 -3.67 -11.36
CA MET A 1 8.25 -3.02 -11.61
C MET A 1 8.14 -1.65 -12.30
N VAL A 2 7.10 -1.36 -13.07
CA VAL A 2 6.96 -0.13 -13.89
C VAL A 2 6.59 1.14 -13.11
N LYS A 3 5.88 1.07 -11.98
CA LYS A 3 5.41 2.27 -11.23
C LYS A 3 6.48 3.02 -10.41
N ILE A 4 7.55 2.35 -9.98
CA ILE A 4 8.59 2.99 -9.14
C ILE A 4 9.52 3.85 -10.01
N THR A 5 9.80 3.43 -11.23
CA THR A 5 10.59 4.21 -12.20
C THR A 5 9.85 5.45 -12.68
N GLU A 6 8.53 5.42 -12.73
CA GLU A 6 7.71 6.55 -13.16
C GLU A 6 7.65 7.66 -12.09
N TYR A 7 7.59 7.32 -10.81
CA TYR A 7 7.61 8.29 -9.71
C TYR A 7 8.98 8.95 -9.57
N SER A 8 10.07 8.19 -9.69
CA SER A 8 11.44 8.72 -9.72
C SER A 8 11.64 9.66 -10.90
N ARG A 9 11.16 9.30 -12.09
CA ARG A 9 11.24 10.16 -13.30
C ARG A 9 10.45 11.46 -13.14
N LYS A 10 9.26 11.43 -12.54
CA LYS A 10 8.47 12.65 -12.29
C LYS A 10 9.15 13.58 -11.28
N SER A 11 9.74 13.02 -10.22
CA SER A 11 10.51 13.80 -9.23
C SER A 11 11.76 14.43 -9.85
N PHE A 12 12.50 13.70 -10.69
CA PHE A 12 13.62 14.24 -11.44
C PHE A 12 13.21 15.31 -12.45
N PHE A 13 12.05 15.14 -13.09
CA PHE A 13 11.51 16.11 -14.03
C PHE A 13 11.12 17.42 -13.33
N PHE A 14 10.49 17.37 -12.16
CA PHE A 14 10.19 18.53 -11.34
C PHE A 14 11.45 19.27 -10.87
N LEU A 15 12.45 18.53 -10.40
CA LEU A 15 13.73 19.10 -9.98
C LEU A 15 14.45 19.77 -11.16
N SER A 16 14.44 19.16 -12.32
CA SER A 16 15.01 19.68 -13.55
C SER A 16 14.32 20.97 -14.04
N ILE A 17 12.99 21.05 -13.94
CA ILE A 17 12.21 22.25 -14.24
C ILE A 17 12.56 23.39 -13.26
N LEU A 18 12.68 23.11 -11.97
CA LEU A 18 13.04 24.08 -10.95
C LEU A 18 14.43 24.66 -11.18
N ILE A 19 15.40 23.81 -11.54
CA ILE A 19 16.76 24.22 -11.90
C ILE A 19 16.74 25.07 -13.18
N LEU A 20 15.94 24.67 -14.17
CA LEU A 20 15.83 25.41 -15.44
C LEU A 20 15.23 26.81 -15.23
N ILE A 21 14.18 26.94 -14.41
CA ILE A 21 13.55 28.20 -14.02
C ILE A 21 14.58 29.09 -13.27
N SER A 22 15.38 28.52 -12.36
CA SER A 22 16.42 29.23 -11.65
C SER A 22 17.52 29.74 -12.60
N LEU A 23 17.94 28.94 -13.59
CA LEU A 23 18.92 29.32 -14.59
C LEU A 23 18.40 30.42 -15.53
N ILE A 24 17.13 30.34 -15.95
CA ILE A 24 16.51 31.39 -16.78
C ILE A 24 16.43 32.70 -16.02
N ASN A 25 16.01 32.69 -14.75
CA ASN A 25 15.98 33.89 -13.90
C ASN A 25 17.38 34.50 -13.72
N PHE A 26 18.40 33.65 -13.52
CA PHE A 26 19.79 34.11 -13.42
C PHE A 26 20.30 34.74 -14.73
N SER A 27 19.99 34.14 -15.89
CA SER A 27 20.36 34.69 -17.19
C SER A 27 19.68 36.04 -17.48
N VAL A 28 18.39 36.16 -17.18
CA VAL A 28 17.62 37.41 -17.33
C VAL A 28 18.16 38.49 -16.39
N ALA A 29 18.48 38.14 -15.14
CA ALA A 29 19.07 39.07 -14.18
C ALA A 29 20.45 39.57 -14.62
N ALA A 30 21.28 38.68 -15.20
CA ALA A 30 22.60 39.05 -15.74
C ALA A 30 22.48 40.03 -16.93
N GLN A 31 21.55 39.76 -17.88
CA GLN A 31 21.33 40.66 -19.02
C GLN A 31 20.79 42.04 -18.59
N LEU A 32 19.88 42.06 -17.59
CA LEU A 32 19.38 43.36 -17.06
C LEU A 32 20.46 44.11 -16.32
N SER A 33 21.41 43.48 -15.63
CA SER A 33 22.51 44.15 -14.95
C SER A 33 23.52 44.78 -15.92
N GLU A 34 23.73 44.22 -17.10
CA GLU A 34 24.58 44.80 -18.16
C GLU A 34 23.93 46.05 -18.82
N SER A 35 22.60 46.03 -19.00
CA SER A 35 21.89 47.16 -19.63
C SER A 35 21.70 48.39 -18.71
N GLU A 36 21.81 48.23 -17.40
CA GLU A 36 21.55 49.29 -16.40
C GLU A 36 22.79 49.79 -15.67
N ALA A 37 23.99 49.45 -16.11
CA ALA A 37 25.22 50.01 -15.53
C ALA A 37 25.30 51.54 -15.65
N GLU A 38 24.42 52.14 -16.47
CA GLU A 38 24.34 53.62 -16.67
C GLU A 38 23.30 54.33 -15.80
N SER A 39 22.38 53.64 -15.09
CA SER A 39 21.37 54.30 -14.25
C SER A 39 21.43 53.79 -12.81
N GLY A 40 22.00 54.62 -11.94
CA GLY A 40 22.28 54.29 -10.55
C GLY A 40 21.05 53.89 -9.74
N GLY A 41 21.11 52.75 -9.07
CA GLY A 41 20.27 52.35 -7.95
C GLY A 41 19.13 51.39 -8.22
N ALA A 42 18.47 51.44 -9.37
CA ALA A 42 17.32 50.55 -9.67
C ALA A 42 17.75 49.11 -10.04
N GLY A 43 18.87 48.99 -10.75
CA GLY A 43 19.39 47.68 -11.15
C GLY A 43 19.79 46.78 -9.99
N SER A 44 20.33 47.38 -8.93
CA SER A 44 20.67 46.64 -7.70
C SER A 44 19.43 46.04 -6.99
N LEU A 45 18.30 46.77 -7.00
CA LEU A 45 17.04 46.26 -6.42
C LEU A 45 16.43 45.15 -7.28
N ILE A 46 16.43 45.28 -8.60
CA ILE A 46 15.91 44.26 -9.52
C ILE A 46 16.77 42.98 -9.44
N PHE A 47 18.10 43.14 -9.38
CA PHE A 47 19.00 41.99 -9.19
C PHE A 47 18.73 41.28 -7.86
N ALA A 48 18.56 42.03 -6.77
CA ALA A 48 18.25 41.46 -5.47
C ALA A 48 16.90 40.72 -5.49
N ILE A 49 15.87 41.26 -6.12
CA ILE A 49 14.55 40.63 -6.25
C ILE A 49 14.63 39.34 -7.08
N CYS A 50 15.30 39.36 -8.22
CA CYS A 50 15.48 38.18 -9.07
C CYS A 50 16.31 37.10 -8.39
N PHE A 51 17.34 37.47 -7.62
CA PHE A 51 18.19 36.53 -6.90
C PHE A 51 17.48 35.92 -5.66
N LEU A 52 16.70 36.74 -4.92
CA LEU A 52 15.93 36.25 -3.76
C LEU A 52 14.66 35.50 -4.13
N SER A 53 14.07 35.71 -5.33
CA SER A 53 12.79 35.11 -5.73
C SER A 53 12.77 33.57 -5.62
N PRO A 54 13.78 32.79 -6.06
CA PRO A 54 13.76 31.34 -5.92
C PRO A 54 13.84 30.90 -4.45
N PHE A 55 14.55 31.64 -3.59
CA PHE A 55 14.64 31.36 -2.15
C PHE A 55 13.31 31.65 -1.45
N VAL A 56 12.64 32.75 -1.81
CA VAL A 56 11.30 33.07 -1.30
C VAL A 56 10.28 32.02 -1.73
N LEU A 57 10.30 31.57 -2.98
CA LEU A 57 9.43 30.50 -3.46
C LEU A 57 9.68 29.18 -2.71
N LEU A 58 10.94 28.81 -2.47
CA LEU A 58 11.29 27.64 -1.68
C LEU A 58 10.83 27.75 -0.23
N ALA A 59 10.98 28.94 0.37
CA ALA A 59 10.52 29.20 1.73
C ALA A 59 8.98 29.11 1.85
N VAL A 60 8.24 29.70 0.90
CA VAL A 60 6.77 29.62 0.84
C VAL A 60 6.33 28.18 0.61
N PHE A 61 6.98 27.46 -0.31
CA PHE A 61 6.69 26.04 -0.55
C PHE A 61 6.97 25.18 0.70
N GLY A 62 8.09 25.42 1.38
CA GLY A 62 8.43 24.74 2.62
C GLY A 62 7.40 25.01 3.73
N LEU A 63 6.95 26.28 3.85
CA LEU A 63 5.94 26.66 4.83
C LEU A 63 4.56 26.05 4.52
N LEU A 64 4.15 26.04 3.24
CA LEU A 64 2.94 25.35 2.81
C LEU A 64 3.03 23.86 3.09
N TRP A 65 4.18 23.24 2.81
CA TRP A 65 4.39 21.81 3.04
C TRP A 65 4.32 21.43 4.52
N THR A 66 4.82 22.29 5.43
CA THR A 66 4.72 22.05 6.88
C THR A 66 3.30 22.08 7.40
N ILE A 67 2.38 22.78 6.72
CA ILE A 67 0.95 22.81 7.06
C ILE A 67 0.20 21.65 6.39
N VAL A 68 0.44 21.42 5.10
CA VAL A 68 -0.27 20.40 4.30
C VAL A 68 0.10 18.98 4.74
N TYR A 69 1.37 18.74 5.07
CA TYR A 69 1.85 17.42 5.45
C TYR A 69 1.12 16.83 6.69
N PRO A 70 0.99 17.52 7.83
CA PRO A 70 0.24 17.00 8.98
C PRO A 70 -1.24 16.80 8.65
N ILE A 71 -1.85 17.64 7.82
CA ILE A 71 -3.26 17.46 7.38
C ILE A 71 -3.40 16.18 6.57
N LEU A 72 -2.49 15.90 5.64
CA LEU A 72 -2.47 14.66 4.86
C LEU A 72 -2.25 13.43 5.76
N VAL A 73 -1.39 13.54 6.77
CA VAL A 73 -1.15 12.47 7.74
C VAL A 73 -2.41 12.18 8.57
N ILE A 74 -3.09 13.21 9.07
CA ILE A 74 -4.35 13.06 9.81
C ILE A 74 -5.42 12.45 8.90
N TRP A 75 -5.53 12.90 7.67
CA TRP A 75 -6.48 12.35 6.71
C TRP A 75 -6.17 10.88 6.40
N ALA A 76 -4.92 10.53 6.13
CA ALA A 76 -4.51 9.15 5.93
C ALA A 76 -4.84 8.26 7.15
N PHE A 77 -4.70 8.79 8.37
CA PHE A 77 -5.11 8.11 9.60
C PHE A 77 -6.61 7.79 9.64
N LEU A 78 -7.44 8.77 9.34
CA LEU A 78 -8.90 8.63 9.40
C LEU A 78 -9.45 7.66 8.35
N PHE A 79 -8.82 7.58 7.18
CA PHE A 79 -9.32 6.75 6.06
C PHE A 79 -8.65 5.38 5.95
N SER A 80 -7.43 5.20 6.45
CA SER A 80 -6.69 3.95 6.30
C SER A 80 -7.25 2.80 7.13
N SER A 81 -7.69 3.06 8.36
CA SER A 81 -8.30 2.05 9.22
C SER A 81 -9.65 1.59 8.69
N LYS A 82 -10.47 2.51 8.18
CA LYS A 82 -11.79 2.21 7.64
C LYS A 82 -11.75 1.25 6.45
N LYS A 83 -10.73 1.34 5.61
CA LYS A 83 -10.60 0.45 4.45
C LYS A 83 -10.33 -1.00 4.87
N LEU A 84 -9.46 -1.22 5.86
CA LEU A 84 -9.20 -2.56 6.37
C LEU A 84 -10.42 -3.14 7.07
N ASP A 85 -11.11 -2.34 7.88
CA ASP A 85 -12.34 -2.77 8.56
C ASP A 85 -13.44 -3.11 7.55
N ALA A 86 -13.62 -2.31 6.49
CA ALA A 86 -14.56 -2.60 5.41
C ALA A 86 -14.24 -3.92 4.70
N MET A 87 -12.96 -4.21 4.44
CA MET A 87 -12.55 -5.50 3.84
C MET A 87 -12.85 -6.68 4.76
N ILE A 88 -12.61 -6.54 6.07
CA ILE A 88 -12.92 -7.58 7.05
C ILE A 88 -14.44 -7.83 7.11
N MET A 89 -15.25 -6.77 7.09
CA MET A 89 -16.70 -6.89 7.10
C MET A 89 -17.22 -7.55 5.82
N ASP A 90 -16.71 -7.18 4.65
CA ASP A 90 -17.05 -7.80 3.36
C ASP A 90 -16.73 -9.30 3.36
N THR A 91 -15.55 -9.68 3.86
CA THR A 91 -15.17 -11.09 3.98
C THR A 91 -16.11 -11.85 4.91
N ALA A 92 -16.46 -11.26 6.06
CA ALA A 92 -17.38 -11.87 7.02
C ALA A 92 -18.80 -12.02 6.45
N GLU A 93 -19.28 -11.04 5.68
CA GLU A 93 -20.57 -11.12 5.01
C GLU A 93 -20.60 -12.22 3.95
N ARG A 94 -19.57 -12.34 3.11
CA ARG A 94 -19.43 -13.43 2.12
C ARG A 94 -19.34 -14.79 2.81
N GLU A 95 -18.66 -14.88 3.93
CA GLU A 95 -18.58 -16.09 4.73
C GLU A 95 -19.96 -16.50 5.25
N ALA A 96 -20.72 -15.56 5.82
CA ALA A 96 -22.08 -15.80 6.30
C ALA A 96 -23.02 -16.26 5.16
N GLN A 97 -22.91 -15.67 3.98
CA GLN A 97 -23.66 -16.07 2.80
C GLN A 97 -23.31 -17.51 2.37
N THR A 98 -22.04 -17.86 2.39
CA THR A 98 -21.56 -19.22 2.05
C THR A 98 -22.11 -20.25 3.05
N PHE A 99 -22.08 -19.96 4.35
CA PHE A 99 -22.67 -20.83 5.35
C PHE A 99 -24.18 -20.97 5.23
N ALA A 100 -24.88 -19.88 4.90
CA ALA A 100 -26.32 -19.92 4.67
C ALA A 100 -26.70 -20.80 3.46
N GLN A 101 -25.86 -20.83 2.42
CA GLN A 101 -26.08 -21.66 1.23
C GLN A 101 -25.79 -23.15 1.48
N LEU A 102 -24.71 -23.47 2.17
CA LEU A 102 -24.23 -24.84 2.36
C LEU A 102 -24.75 -25.52 3.63
N GLY A 103 -25.19 -24.73 4.62
CA GLY A 103 -25.59 -25.25 5.92
C GLY A 103 -24.45 -25.80 6.79
N LYS A 104 -23.23 -25.92 6.25
CA LYS A 104 -22.01 -26.38 6.94
C LYS A 104 -20.77 -25.73 6.34
N ASP A 105 -19.65 -25.74 7.08
CA ASP A 105 -18.36 -25.36 6.50
C ASP A 105 -17.84 -26.53 5.60
N PRO A 106 -17.57 -26.26 4.33
CA PRO A 106 -16.99 -27.28 3.46
C PRO A 106 -15.50 -27.54 3.76
N LEU A 107 -14.84 -26.69 4.55
CA LEU A 107 -13.41 -26.81 4.82
C LEU A 107 -13.13 -27.61 6.09
N SER A 108 -12.22 -28.57 6.02
CA SER A 108 -11.74 -29.36 7.15
C SER A 108 -10.21 -29.40 7.17
N THR A 109 -9.63 -29.23 8.35
CA THR A 109 -8.18 -29.39 8.56
C THR A 109 -7.79 -30.85 8.80
N LEU A 110 -8.77 -31.73 9.02
CA LEU A 110 -8.56 -33.13 9.25
C LEU A 110 -8.49 -33.91 7.93
N ASP A 111 -7.74 -35.02 7.95
CA ASP A 111 -7.89 -36.03 6.93
C ASP A 111 -9.29 -36.63 7.08
N GLY A 112 -10.18 -36.32 6.16
CA GLY A 112 -11.55 -36.76 6.27
C GLY A 112 -11.61 -38.28 6.49
N GLY A 113 -12.13 -38.71 7.62
CA GLY A 113 -12.57 -40.08 7.74
C GLY A 113 -13.70 -40.26 6.74
N TYR A 114 -13.41 -40.81 5.56
CA TYR A 114 -14.32 -40.88 4.44
C TYR A 114 -15.60 -41.62 4.85
N LYS A 115 -16.64 -40.84 5.00
CA LYS A 115 -17.98 -41.33 5.40
C LYS A 115 -18.72 -41.94 4.24
N LYS A 116 -18.24 -41.72 3.00
CA LYS A 116 -18.85 -42.18 1.74
C LYS A 116 -17.75 -42.53 0.74
N GLU A 117 -18.12 -43.30 -0.29
CA GLU A 117 -17.22 -43.59 -1.40
C GLU A 117 -16.88 -42.29 -2.16
N VAL A 118 -15.59 -42.05 -2.39
CA VAL A 118 -15.09 -40.88 -3.08
C VAL A 118 -15.16 -41.11 -4.59
N ILE A 119 -15.93 -40.29 -5.29
CA ILE A 119 -16.07 -40.38 -6.77
C ILE A 119 -14.91 -39.63 -7.43
N ALA A 120 -14.53 -38.45 -6.90
CA ALA A 120 -13.46 -37.65 -7.46
C ALA A 120 -12.70 -36.89 -6.35
N ALA A 121 -11.41 -36.65 -6.58
CA ALA A 121 -10.58 -35.83 -5.72
C ALA A 121 -9.69 -34.91 -6.56
N GLY A 122 -9.44 -33.69 -6.07
CA GLY A 122 -8.60 -32.72 -6.76
C GLY A 122 -7.99 -31.73 -5.80
N VAL A 123 -6.97 -30.99 -6.25
CA VAL A 123 -6.35 -29.95 -5.45
C VAL A 123 -7.11 -28.65 -5.65
N VAL A 124 -7.52 -28.03 -4.55
CA VAL A 124 -8.15 -26.70 -4.54
C VAL A 124 -7.21 -25.75 -3.83
N MET A 125 -7.01 -24.56 -4.41
CA MET A 125 -6.09 -23.58 -3.86
C MET A 125 -6.63 -22.15 -4.03
N ALA A 126 -6.32 -21.29 -3.08
CA ALA A 126 -6.65 -19.87 -3.13
C ALA A 126 -5.58 -19.06 -2.40
N GLY A 127 -5.45 -17.80 -2.75
CA GLY A 127 -4.50 -16.90 -2.10
C GLY A 127 -5.00 -15.48 -2.02
N ALA A 128 -4.49 -14.75 -1.05
CA ALA A 128 -4.71 -13.33 -0.90
C ALA A 128 -3.41 -12.62 -0.51
N VAL A 129 -3.17 -11.45 -1.10
CA VAL A 129 -2.00 -10.63 -0.80
C VAL A 129 -2.47 -9.37 -0.11
N TYR A 130 -1.97 -9.15 1.09
CA TYR A 130 -2.26 -7.95 1.89
C TYR A 130 -0.99 -7.19 2.20
N GLY A 131 -1.03 -5.88 1.97
CA GLY A 131 0.06 -4.97 2.33
C GLY A 131 -0.37 -3.99 3.40
N PRO A 132 0.48 -3.71 4.40
CA PRO A 132 0.22 -2.64 5.35
C PRO A 132 0.19 -1.31 4.62
N SER A 133 -0.74 -0.42 4.99
CA SER A 133 -0.73 0.95 4.48
C SER A 133 0.48 1.72 5.07
N HIS A 134 0.87 2.82 4.43
CA HIS A 134 1.95 3.69 4.94
C HIS A 134 1.68 4.14 6.38
N TRP A 135 0.42 4.31 6.76
CA TRP A 135 0.02 4.65 8.11
C TRP A 135 0.29 3.51 9.10
N HIS A 136 -0.01 2.28 8.75
CA HIS A 136 0.30 1.10 9.57
C HIS A 136 1.82 0.95 9.80
N LEU A 137 2.62 1.32 8.81
CA LEU A 137 4.08 1.33 8.94
C LEU A 137 4.56 2.43 9.91
N LEU A 138 3.94 3.61 9.86
CA LEU A 138 4.27 4.70 10.79
C LEU A 138 3.93 4.34 12.24
N ILE A 139 2.74 3.78 12.49
CA ILE A 139 2.36 3.29 13.82
C ILE A 139 3.30 2.17 14.27
N GLY A 140 3.62 1.23 13.39
CA GLY A 140 4.59 0.17 13.69
C GLY A 140 5.97 0.71 14.05
N PHE A 141 6.42 1.78 13.39
CA PHE A 141 7.66 2.46 13.72
C PHE A 141 7.61 3.12 15.11
N ILE A 142 6.52 3.83 15.43
CA ILE A 142 6.33 4.47 16.73
C ILE A 142 6.26 3.42 17.84
N ASN A 143 5.50 2.35 17.66
CA ASN A 143 5.41 1.25 18.61
C ASN A 143 6.77 0.55 18.84
N ASN A 144 7.59 0.47 17.80
CA ASN A 144 8.94 -0.11 17.91
C ASN A 144 9.90 0.78 18.72
N LEU A 145 9.67 2.11 18.75
CA LEU A 145 10.43 3.06 19.58
C LEU A 145 10.07 2.99 21.05
N PHE A 146 8.78 2.79 21.37
CA PHE A 146 8.28 2.79 22.75
C PHE A 146 8.08 1.39 23.32
N GLY A 147 8.24 0.34 22.51
CA GLY A 147 7.92 -1.03 22.87
C GLY A 147 6.40 -1.26 22.89
N GLY A 148 5.95 -2.40 22.43
CA GLY A 148 4.52 -2.77 22.43
C GLY A 148 4.22 -3.88 21.44
N SER A 149 3.04 -4.50 21.57
CA SER A 149 2.54 -5.48 20.61
C SER A 149 2.19 -4.80 19.29
N VAL A 150 2.50 -5.46 18.19
CA VAL A 150 2.20 -4.93 16.85
C VAL A 150 0.84 -5.47 16.38
N ASP A 151 -0.21 -5.16 17.15
CA ASP A 151 -1.59 -5.64 16.93
C ASP A 151 -2.10 -5.36 15.51
N ILE A 152 -1.65 -4.26 14.90
CA ILE A 152 -2.01 -3.89 13.54
C ILE A 152 -1.53 -4.92 12.51
N PHE A 153 -0.31 -5.45 12.66
CA PHE A 153 0.19 -6.48 11.77
C PHE A 153 -0.52 -7.80 11.96
N GLN A 154 -0.87 -8.14 13.20
CA GLN A 154 -1.70 -9.32 13.49
C GLN A 154 -3.09 -9.19 12.84
N LYS A 155 -3.71 -8.01 12.91
CA LYS A 155 -5.00 -7.73 12.27
C LYS A 155 -4.92 -7.89 10.74
N VAL A 156 -3.85 -7.40 10.10
CA VAL A 156 -3.63 -7.55 8.64
C VAL A 156 -3.44 -9.02 8.26
N ILE A 157 -2.65 -9.77 9.02
CA ILE A 157 -2.41 -11.20 8.75
C ILE A 157 -3.71 -11.99 8.95
N SER A 158 -4.46 -11.72 10.02
CA SER A 158 -5.73 -12.37 10.30
C SER A 158 -6.77 -12.10 9.21
N ALA A 159 -6.85 -10.86 8.72
CA ALA A 159 -7.70 -10.50 7.60
C ALA A 159 -7.29 -11.23 6.32
N GLY A 160 -5.98 -11.35 6.05
CA GLY A 160 -5.46 -12.11 4.91
C GLY A 160 -5.81 -13.60 4.98
N ARG A 161 -5.75 -14.18 6.17
CA ARG A 161 -6.13 -15.59 6.40
C ARG A 161 -7.63 -15.80 6.19
N ALA A 162 -8.46 -14.94 6.77
CA ALA A 162 -9.91 -15.03 6.62
C ALA A 162 -10.32 -14.92 5.14
N GLU A 163 -9.77 -13.96 4.41
CA GLU A 163 -10.04 -13.77 2.99
C GLU A 163 -9.57 -14.97 2.15
N SER A 164 -8.37 -15.52 2.41
CA SER A 164 -7.86 -16.67 1.67
C SER A 164 -8.72 -17.92 1.90
N MET A 165 -9.19 -18.13 3.15
CA MET A 165 -10.10 -19.21 3.49
C MET A 165 -11.45 -19.03 2.79
N GLN A 166 -11.99 -17.82 2.77
CA GLN A 166 -13.25 -17.55 2.08
C GLN A 166 -13.14 -17.79 0.57
N ARG A 167 -12.04 -17.36 -0.05
CA ARG A 167 -11.79 -17.66 -1.47
C ARG A 167 -11.66 -19.16 -1.75
N LEU A 168 -11.08 -19.90 -0.82
CA LEU A 168 -11.01 -21.36 -0.97
C LEU A 168 -12.41 -22.01 -0.93
N ARG A 169 -13.31 -21.52 -0.03
CA ARG A 169 -14.72 -21.97 0.00
C ARG A 169 -15.43 -21.65 -1.33
N GLU A 170 -15.29 -20.42 -1.80
CA GLU A 170 -15.88 -19.98 -3.07
C GLU A 170 -15.34 -20.79 -4.26
N GLN A 171 -14.04 -21.10 -4.27
CA GLN A 171 -13.42 -21.92 -5.31
C GLN A 171 -13.93 -23.37 -5.26
N ALA A 172 -14.04 -23.94 -4.07
CA ALA A 172 -14.58 -25.28 -3.89
C ALA A 172 -16.03 -25.38 -4.41
N ILE A 173 -16.87 -24.41 -4.08
CA ILE A 173 -18.25 -24.34 -4.59
C ILE A 173 -18.26 -24.24 -6.12
N LYS A 174 -17.44 -23.36 -6.67
CA LYS A 174 -17.35 -23.11 -8.12
C LYS A 174 -16.92 -24.38 -8.89
N GLU A 175 -16.02 -25.15 -8.31
CA GLU A 175 -15.54 -26.42 -8.90
C GLU A 175 -16.47 -27.62 -8.61
N GLY A 176 -17.47 -27.44 -7.76
CA GLY A 176 -18.47 -28.46 -7.43
C GLY A 176 -17.96 -29.56 -6.49
N TRP A 177 -17.05 -29.19 -5.59
CA TRP A 177 -16.57 -30.05 -4.51
C TRP A 177 -17.55 -30.05 -3.33
N ASP A 178 -17.82 -31.24 -2.77
CA ASP A 178 -18.71 -31.38 -1.61
C ASP A 178 -18.03 -31.06 -0.29
N GLU A 179 -16.71 -31.30 -0.23
CA GLU A 179 -15.86 -31.03 0.95
C GLU A 179 -14.41 -30.81 0.53
N VAL A 180 -13.68 -29.97 1.29
CA VAL A 180 -12.24 -29.80 1.12
C VAL A 180 -11.55 -30.23 2.41
N VAL A 181 -10.74 -31.26 2.33
CA VAL A 181 -10.03 -31.86 3.47
C VAL A 181 -8.56 -31.51 3.46
N ASN A 182 -7.91 -31.70 4.62
CA ASN A 182 -6.48 -31.44 4.81
C ASN A 182 -6.09 -30.00 4.41
N VAL A 183 -6.93 -29.04 4.80
CA VAL A 183 -6.68 -27.63 4.50
C VAL A 183 -5.43 -27.16 5.22
N ARG A 184 -4.49 -26.58 4.47
CA ARG A 184 -3.25 -26.01 4.96
C ARG A 184 -3.19 -24.52 4.62
N ILE A 185 -2.59 -23.75 5.53
CA ILE A 185 -2.41 -22.31 5.38
C ILE A 185 -0.93 -22.01 5.47
N ASP A 186 -0.38 -21.48 4.40
CA ASP A 186 0.99 -20.99 4.35
C ASP A 186 1.01 -19.46 4.27
N THR A 187 1.97 -18.85 4.94
CA THR A 187 2.11 -17.41 4.97
C THR A 187 3.52 -17.02 4.52
N ALA A 188 3.61 -16.30 3.42
CA ALA A 188 4.86 -15.80 2.87
C ALA A 188 4.96 -14.28 3.04
N VAL A 189 6.14 -13.80 3.36
CA VAL A 189 6.43 -12.37 3.41
C VAL A 189 7.05 -11.95 2.08
N MET A 190 6.34 -11.15 1.32
CA MET A 190 6.83 -10.59 0.07
C MET A 190 7.56 -9.27 0.34
N SER A 191 8.87 -9.24 0.10
CA SER A 191 9.69 -8.02 0.11
C SER A 191 10.21 -7.79 -1.30
N PRO A 192 10.06 -6.58 -1.89
CA PRO A 192 10.74 -6.29 -3.15
C PRO A 192 12.25 -6.43 -2.93
N ALA A 193 12.93 -7.12 -3.83
CA ALA A 193 14.36 -7.44 -3.74
C ALA A 193 15.28 -6.19 -3.62
N THR A 194 14.80 -5.03 -4.07
CA THR A 194 15.50 -3.74 -4.03
C THR A 194 15.27 -2.92 -2.74
N ALA A 195 14.33 -3.32 -1.90
CA ALA A 195 13.98 -2.53 -0.71
C ALA A 195 14.75 -3.03 0.51
N LYS A 196 15.87 -2.44 0.82
CA LYS A 196 16.56 -2.65 2.10
C LYS A 196 15.67 -2.34 3.32
N LYS A 197 14.59 -1.56 3.14
CA LYS A 197 13.52 -1.24 4.12
C LYS A 197 12.18 -0.98 3.39
N GLY A 198 11.70 -1.92 2.58
CA GLY A 198 10.46 -1.75 1.83
C GLY A 198 9.21 -2.21 2.57
N ILE A 199 8.07 -1.80 2.03
CA ILE A 199 6.75 -2.27 2.45
C ILE A 199 6.71 -3.78 2.27
N LYS A 200 6.54 -4.50 3.35
CA LYS A 200 6.42 -5.95 3.33
C LYS A 200 4.94 -6.28 3.11
N ALA A 201 4.62 -6.86 1.96
CA ALA A 201 3.33 -7.49 1.77
C ALA A 201 3.37 -8.91 2.36
N VAL A 202 2.25 -9.36 2.87
CA VAL A 202 2.05 -10.72 3.33
C VAL A 202 1.14 -11.41 2.32
N GLU A 203 1.61 -12.49 1.75
CA GLU A 203 0.82 -13.42 0.97
C GLU A 203 0.38 -14.56 1.88
N VAL A 204 -0.91 -14.80 1.90
CA VAL A 204 -1.49 -15.98 2.56
C VAL A 204 -2.01 -16.90 1.47
N PHE A 205 -1.46 -18.07 1.42
CA PHE A 205 -1.83 -19.12 0.47
C PHE A 205 -2.49 -20.27 1.22
N VAL A 206 -3.65 -20.71 0.74
CA VAL A 206 -4.44 -21.77 1.34
C VAL A 206 -4.70 -22.82 0.28
N TYR A 207 -4.52 -24.10 0.63
CA TYR A 207 -4.75 -25.22 -0.26
C TYR A 207 -5.30 -26.42 0.51
N GLY A 208 -5.96 -27.31 -0.21
CA GLY A 208 -6.52 -28.53 0.33
C GLY A 208 -6.91 -29.52 -0.76
N THR A 209 -7.46 -30.65 -0.38
CA THR A 209 -7.96 -31.64 -1.31
C THR A 209 -9.48 -31.57 -1.35
N GLY A 210 -10.02 -31.13 -2.49
CA GLY A 210 -11.45 -31.19 -2.79
C GLY A 210 -11.88 -32.62 -3.02
N ILE A 211 -12.99 -33.00 -2.42
CA ILE A 211 -13.58 -34.36 -2.54
C ILE A 211 -15.01 -34.21 -3.02
N LYS A 212 -15.39 -35.15 -3.91
CA LYS A 212 -16.75 -35.32 -4.39
C LYS A 212 -17.21 -36.74 -4.07
N TYR A 213 -18.40 -36.85 -3.46
CA TYR A 213 -19.02 -38.10 -3.06
C TYR A 213 -20.13 -38.53 -4.02
#